data_a1ab72569cbc75d3c90a631dcaff4be1
#
_entry.id   a1ab72569cbc75d3c90a631dcaff4be1
#
_cell.length_a   1.000
_cell.length_b   1.000
_cell.length_c   1.000
_cell.angle_alpha   90.00
_cell.angle_beta   90.00
_cell.angle_gamma   90.00
#
_symmetry.space_group_name_H-M   'P 1'
#
loop_
_entity.id
_entity.type
_entity.pdbx_description
1 polymer ?
#
loop_
_entity_poly.entity_id
_entity_poly.type
_entity_poly.pdbx_seq_one_letter_code
_entity_poly.pdbx_strand_id
1 'polypeptide(L)'
;MRKNAVTIVGSINYDIILKQKRLPEIGETFTADSVTFCGGGKGANQAVQCAKLGLESYMVGKVGNDQFGSELIANMKKYGLNTDYVSKADTNTGLGIVNAISDGSVVATIAKGANYSMTIEDIDQAEGLFKKSKIVILQLEIPKQLVEYTIKKAKEYNCYVILNAAPANEIDVDCLKLVDCLVVNETEASFYAGESVSSLSEAEKVCDKLYQYTNNLLIITLGEKGSIIYDGKKTIHIPCRTVDVVETTGAGDSYTGALAYGLMKELPIEKIGELASIVSSRTVTKIGAQDAMPTLLELNEYV
;
A
#
# COMPACT_ATOMS: atom_id res chain seq x y z
N MET A 1 10.83 9.51 -24.50
CA MET A 1 10.92 8.08 -24.14
C MET A 1 9.54 7.61 -23.69
N ARG A 2 9.14 6.38 -24.00
CA ARG A 2 7.88 5.80 -23.51
C ARG A 2 8.03 5.55 -22.01
N LYS A 3 7.11 6.08 -21.19
CA LYS A 3 7.09 5.84 -19.75
C LYS A 3 6.56 4.44 -19.50
N ASN A 4 7.34 3.58 -18.85
CA ASN A 4 6.99 2.18 -18.60
C ASN A 4 7.31 1.71 -17.18
N ALA A 5 7.81 2.58 -16.32
CA ALA A 5 8.15 2.26 -14.94
C ALA A 5 7.04 2.67 -13.95
N VAL A 6 7.08 2.06 -12.77
CA VAL A 6 6.30 2.44 -11.60
C VAL A 6 7.28 2.86 -10.50
N THR A 7 7.10 4.05 -9.94
CA THR A 7 7.86 4.50 -8.77
C THR A 7 6.96 4.53 -7.55
N ILE A 8 7.41 3.91 -6.49
CA ILE A 8 6.73 3.91 -5.21
C ILE A 8 7.54 4.76 -4.24
N VAL A 9 6.91 5.76 -3.65
CA VAL A 9 7.50 6.61 -2.61
C VAL A 9 6.75 6.36 -1.32
N GLY A 10 7.44 5.80 -0.30
CA GLY A 10 6.71 5.40 0.91
C GLY A 10 7.55 4.70 1.95
N SER A 11 6.86 4.07 2.88
CA SER A 11 7.44 3.41 4.06
C SER A 11 8.09 2.06 3.74
N ILE A 12 9.11 1.75 4.55
CA ILE A 12 9.79 0.46 4.61
C ILE A 12 9.90 0.08 6.08
N ASN A 13 9.22 -0.99 6.50
CA ASN A 13 9.19 -1.44 7.89
C ASN A 13 9.71 -2.87 8.01
N TYR A 14 10.26 -3.18 9.16
CA TYR A 14 10.50 -4.54 9.60
C TYR A 14 9.37 -4.94 10.54
N ASP A 15 8.55 -5.92 10.15
CA ASP A 15 7.39 -6.29 10.92
C ASP A 15 7.70 -7.50 11.82
N ILE A 16 7.32 -7.37 13.09
CA ILE A 16 7.41 -8.38 14.13
C ILE A 16 5.98 -8.79 14.48
N ILE A 17 5.57 -9.97 14.03
CA ILE A 17 4.23 -10.51 14.25
C ILE A 17 4.27 -11.46 15.44
N LEU A 18 3.63 -11.07 16.51
CA LEU A 18 3.46 -11.89 17.71
C LEU A 18 2.11 -12.60 17.65
N LYS A 19 2.12 -13.92 17.62
CA LYS A 19 0.90 -14.72 17.76
C LYS A 19 0.67 -15.04 19.23
N GLN A 20 -0.49 -14.68 19.75
CA GLN A 20 -0.79 -14.79 21.17
C GLN A 20 -2.29 -14.91 21.44
N LYS A 21 -2.64 -15.40 22.62
CA LYS A 21 -4.03 -15.66 23.02
C LYS A 21 -4.82 -14.37 23.29
N ARG A 22 -4.16 -13.36 23.83
CA ARG A 22 -4.72 -12.04 24.19
C ARG A 22 -3.61 -10.99 24.29
N LEU A 23 -3.95 -9.73 24.38
CA LEU A 23 -2.99 -8.70 24.77
C LEU A 23 -2.61 -8.82 26.26
N PRO A 24 -1.36 -8.45 26.63
CA PRO A 24 -0.99 -8.31 28.03
C PRO A 24 -1.77 -7.18 28.71
N GLU A 25 -2.00 -7.31 30.00
CA GLU A 25 -2.53 -6.23 30.83
C GLU A 25 -1.42 -5.27 31.26
N ILE A 26 -1.79 -4.08 31.72
CA ILE A 26 -0.81 -3.08 32.21
C ILE A 26 -0.04 -3.67 33.41
N GLY A 27 1.30 -3.72 33.29
CA GLY A 27 2.20 -4.27 34.29
C GLY A 27 2.43 -5.78 34.18
N GLU A 28 1.80 -6.47 33.22
CA GLU A 28 1.97 -7.89 32.98
C GLU A 28 3.14 -8.18 32.04
N THR A 29 3.88 -9.24 32.31
CA THR A 29 4.77 -9.89 31.33
C THR A 29 4.04 -11.11 30.78
N PHE A 30 3.68 -11.07 29.49
CA PHE A 30 2.93 -12.14 28.82
C PHE A 30 3.80 -12.85 27.80
N THR A 31 3.65 -14.17 27.67
CA THR A 31 4.42 -14.98 26.72
C THR A 31 3.60 -15.20 25.46
N ALA A 32 4.12 -14.77 24.31
CA ALA A 32 3.53 -15.08 23.01
C ALA A 32 3.77 -16.54 22.61
N ASP A 33 2.85 -17.12 21.83
CA ASP A 33 2.94 -18.49 21.34
C ASP A 33 4.02 -18.64 20.27
N SER A 34 4.18 -17.64 19.40
CA SER A 34 5.23 -17.60 18.36
C SER A 34 5.51 -16.17 17.91
N VAL A 35 6.65 -16.00 17.22
CA VAL A 35 7.03 -14.75 16.56
C VAL A 35 7.40 -15.03 15.09
N THR A 36 6.98 -14.14 14.21
CA THR A 36 7.39 -14.13 12.80
C THR A 36 8.02 -12.75 12.47
N PHE A 37 9.10 -12.78 11.73
CA PHE A 37 9.79 -11.60 11.26
C PHE A 37 9.62 -11.50 9.75
N CYS A 38 9.19 -10.35 9.22
CA CYS A 38 8.99 -10.18 7.79
C CYS A 38 9.19 -8.73 7.35
N GLY A 39 9.39 -8.56 6.04
CA GLY A 39 9.36 -7.23 5.44
C GLY A 39 7.94 -6.70 5.40
N GLY A 40 7.78 -5.42 5.75
CA GLY A 40 6.53 -4.69 5.78
C GLY A 40 6.70 -3.24 5.37
N GLY A 41 5.73 -2.42 5.78
CA GLY A 41 5.60 -1.04 5.32
C GLY A 41 4.83 -0.96 4.01
N LYS A 42 3.79 -0.13 3.98
CA LYS A 42 2.87 -0.03 2.83
C LYS A 42 3.60 0.27 1.51
N GLY A 43 4.59 1.18 1.56
CA GLY A 43 5.40 1.51 0.39
C GLY A 43 6.14 0.29 -0.16
N ALA A 44 6.89 -0.41 0.70
CA ALA A 44 7.65 -1.59 0.30
C ALA A 44 6.73 -2.74 -0.16
N ASN A 45 5.59 -2.95 0.51
CA ASN A 45 4.62 -3.97 0.15
C ASN A 45 4.06 -3.75 -1.27
N GLN A 46 3.60 -2.52 -1.56
CA GLN A 46 3.06 -2.15 -2.88
C GLN A 46 4.14 -2.23 -3.97
N ALA A 47 5.37 -1.84 -3.65
CA ALA A 47 6.50 -1.94 -4.57
C ALA A 47 6.87 -3.40 -4.89
N VAL A 48 6.91 -4.26 -3.88
CA VAL A 48 7.16 -5.70 -4.05
C VAL A 48 6.05 -6.34 -4.88
N GLN A 49 4.77 -6.01 -4.65
CA GLN A 49 3.70 -6.56 -5.46
C GLN A 49 3.81 -6.13 -6.93
N CYS A 50 4.14 -4.85 -7.20
CA CYS A 50 4.39 -4.40 -8.57
C CYS A 50 5.52 -5.19 -9.23
N ALA A 51 6.64 -5.41 -8.53
CA ALA A 51 7.78 -6.16 -9.04
C ALA A 51 7.42 -7.64 -9.29
N LYS A 52 6.71 -8.31 -8.37
CA LYS A 52 6.25 -9.69 -8.51
C LYS A 52 5.30 -9.89 -9.70
N LEU A 53 4.56 -8.85 -10.08
CA LEU A 53 3.74 -8.82 -11.30
C LEU A 53 4.54 -8.47 -12.56
N GLY A 54 5.86 -8.32 -12.46
CA GLY A 54 6.76 -8.11 -13.60
C GLY A 54 6.80 -6.67 -14.10
N LEU A 55 6.39 -5.69 -13.30
CA LEU A 55 6.57 -4.28 -13.63
C LEU A 55 8.01 -3.82 -13.32
N GLU A 56 8.55 -2.94 -14.16
CA GLU A 56 9.77 -2.20 -13.85
C GLU A 56 9.48 -1.24 -12.68
N SER A 57 9.87 -1.64 -11.46
CA SER A 57 9.46 -1.00 -10.22
C SER A 57 10.65 -0.43 -9.44
N TYR A 58 10.49 0.75 -8.89
CA TYR A 58 11.48 1.49 -8.11
C TYR A 58 10.92 1.89 -6.76
N MET A 59 11.69 1.63 -5.70
CA MET A 59 11.39 2.10 -4.36
C MET A 59 12.19 3.34 -4.03
N VAL A 60 11.51 4.40 -3.61
CA VAL A 60 12.09 5.59 -2.99
C VAL A 60 11.67 5.59 -1.53
N GLY A 61 12.63 5.47 -0.64
CA GLY A 61 12.36 5.32 0.78
C GLY A 61 13.62 5.40 1.62
N LYS A 62 13.47 5.21 2.93
CA LYS A 62 14.59 5.27 3.85
C LYS A 62 14.52 4.17 4.90
N VAL A 63 15.66 3.53 5.16
CA VAL A 63 15.82 2.55 6.23
C VAL A 63 16.90 3.04 7.21
N GLY A 64 16.96 2.45 8.38
CA GLY A 64 18.04 2.69 9.33
C GLY A 64 19.37 2.12 8.86
N ASN A 65 20.46 2.65 9.39
CA ASN A 65 21.79 2.06 9.21
C ASN A 65 22.01 0.89 10.20
N ASP A 66 21.06 -0.04 10.20
CA ASP A 66 21.02 -1.21 11.06
C ASP A 66 20.88 -2.52 10.24
N GLN A 67 20.87 -3.65 10.97
CA GLN A 67 20.72 -4.96 10.35
C GLN A 67 19.37 -5.12 9.66
N PHE A 68 18.28 -4.61 10.26
CA PHE A 68 16.93 -4.70 9.70
C PHE A 68 16.84 -4.00 8.35
N GLY A 69 17.37 -2.76 8.25
CA GLY A 69 17.40 -2.02 7.00
C GLY A 69 18.20 -2.72 5.90
N SER A 70 19.34 -3.32 6.26
CA SER A 70 20.18 -4.07 5.31
C SER A 70 19.47 -5.32 4.79
N GLU A 71 18.77 -6.04 5.67
CA GLU A 71 17.98 -7.24 5.35
C GLU A 71 16.77 -6.90 4.45
N LEU A 72 16.03 -5.84 4.76
CA LEU A 72 14.90 -5.37 3.96
C LEU A 72 15.32 -5.01 2.53
N ILE A 73 16.41 -4.27 2.36
CA ILE A 73 16.95 -3.93 1.03
C ILE A 73 17.30 -5.22 0.26
N ALA A 74 17.96 -6.17 0.91
CA ALA A 74 18.32 -7.44 0.28
C ALA A 74 17.09 -8.25 -0.13
N ASN A 75 16.06 -8.30 0.71
CA ASN A 75 14.81 -9.00 0.41
C ASN A 75 14.04 -8.35 -0.74
N MET A 76 13.90 -7.03 -0.75
CA MET A 76 13.27 -6.31 -1.87
C MET A 76 13.97 -6.60 -3.21
N LYS A 77 15.31 -6.64 -3.23
CA LYS A 77 16.08 -6.99 -4.43
C LYS A 77 15.80 -8.42 -4.92
N LYS A 78 15.59 -9.39 -4.02
CA LYS A 78 15.21 -10.77 -4.40
C LYS A 78 13.91 -10.83 -5.18
N TYR A 79 12.95 -9.92 -4.90
CA TYR A 79 11.69 -9.83 -5.64
C TYR A 79 11.81 -9.05 -6.97
N GLY A 80 13.02 -8.60 -7.35
CA GLY A 80 13.26 -7.86 -8.59
C GLY A 80 12.97 -6.36 -8.48
N LEU A 81 12.80 -5.83 -7.27
CA LEU A 81 12.58 -4.41 -7.04
C LEU A 81 13.91 -3.64 -7.10
N ASN A 82 13.93 -2.53 -7.84
CA ASN A 82 15.08 -1.62 -7.81
C ASN A 82 15.04 -0.78 -6.52
N THR A 83 16.13 -0.82 -5.77
CA THR A 83 16.29 -0.15 -4.47
C THR A 83 17.40 0.91 -4.47
N ASP A 84 17.85 1.38 -5.63
CA ASP A 84 18.96 2.35 -5.76
C ASP A 84 18.64 3.69 -5.08
N TYR A 85 17.36 3.98 -4.87
CA TYR A 85 16.86 5.17 -4.20
C TYR A 85 16.34 4.90 -2.77
N VAL A 86 16.71 3.74 -2.20
CA VAL A 86 16.52 3.46 -0.78
C VAL A 86 17.77 3.88 -0.04
N SER A 87 17.70 5.01 0.66
CA SER A 87 18.83 5.55 1.42
C SER A 87 18.86 5.04 2.86
N LYS A 88 20.00 5.19 3.53
CA LYS A 88 20.17 4.86 4.95
C LYS A 88 20.21 6.11 5.79
N ALA A 89 19.56 6.08 6.94
CA ALA A 89 19.57 7.15 7.94
C ALA A 89 20.29 6.73 9.20
N ASP A 90 20.84 7.70 9.91
CA ASP A 90 21.45 7.49 11.24
C ASP A 90 20.36 7.44 12.34
N THR A 91 19.46 6.49 12.17
CA THR A 91 18.35 6.16 13.09
C THR A 91 17.93 4.72 12.84
N ASN A 92 17.02 4.19 13.68
CA ASN A 92 16.51 2.83 13.50
C ASN A 92 15.60 2.72 12.27
N THR A 93 15.61 1.56 11.62
CA THR A 93 14.61 1.19 10.62
C THR A 93 13.19 1.26 11.21
N GLY A 94 12.20 1.65 10.43
CA GLY A 94 10.79 1.58 10.84
C GLY A 94 10.39 0.17 11.24
N LEU A 95 9.62 0.03 12.31
CA LEU A 95 9.17 -1.26 12.83
C LEU A 95 7.63 -1.30 12.89
N GLY A 96 7.07 -2.44 12.51
CA GLY A 96 5.70 -2.81 12.81
C GLY A 96 5.68 -3.89 13.89
N ILE A 97 4.99 -3.64 15.01
CA ILE A 97 4.72 -4.66 16.03
C ILE A 97 3.26 -5.05 15.91
N VAL A 98 3.02 -6.25 15.41
CA VAL A 98 1.68 -6.75 15.10
C VAL A 98 1.33 -7.85 16.11
N ASN A 99 0.26 -7.67 16.84
CA ASN A 99 -0.27 -8.67 17.76
C ASN A 99 -1.47 -9.36 17.08
N ALA A 100 -1.27 -10.59 16.64
CA ALA A 100 -2.31 -11.46 16.08
C ALA A 100 -2.92 -12.27 17.22
N ILE A 101 -4.18 -11.99 17.56
CA ILE A 101 -4.88 -12.60 18.68
C ILE A 101 -5.66 -13.83 18.23
N SER A 102 -5.80 -14.82 19.10
CA SER A 102 -6.45 -16.10 18.76
C SER A 102 -7.94 -15.99 18.41
N ASP A 103 -8.61 -14.88 18.73
CA ASP A 103 -9.98 -14.57 18.33
C ASP A 103 -10.10 -13.98 16.92
N GLY A 104 -8.95 -13.83 16.22
CA GLY A 104 -8.87 -13.25 14.88
C GLY A 104 -8.64 -11.72 14.87
N SER A 105 -8.62 -11.07 16.02
CA SER A 105 -8.32 -9.64 16.10
C SER A 105 -6.82 -9.36 15.90
N VAL A 106 -6.51 -8.18 15.35
CA VAL A 106 -5.15 -7.71 15.12
C VAL A 106 -4.99 -6.31 15.71
N VAL A 107 -3.92 -6.13 16.47
CA VAL A 107 -3.51 -4.82 17.01
C VAL A 107 -2.08 -4.54 16.57
N ALA A 108 -1.87 -3.43 15.87
CA ALA A 108 -0.56 -3.05 15.37
C ALA A 108 -0.09 -1.71 15.94
N THR A 109 1.20 -1.63 16.23
CA THR A 109 1.90 -0.41 16.62
C THR A 109 3.06 -0.19 15.67
N ILE A 110 3.12 1.00 15.06
CA ILE A 110 4.18 1.36 14.11
C ILE A 110 5.15 2.34 14.77
N ALA A 111 6.43 1.95 14.82
CA ALA A 111 7.51 2.85 15.14
C ALA A 111 8.04 3.47 13.83
N LYS A 112 7.92 4.79 13.73
CA LYS A 112 8.18 5.56 12.50
C LYS A 112 9.59 5.37 11.94
N GLY A 113 10.61 5.37 12.79
CA GLY A 113 12.01 5.18 12.43
C GLY A 113 12.45 6.03 11.24
N ALA A 114 13.29 5.47 10.39
CA ALA A 114 13.88 6.12 9.22
C ALA A 114 12.84 6.65 8.21
N ASN A 115 11.63 6.09 8.16
CA ASN A 115 10.57 6.59 7.26
C ASN A 115 10.28 8.08 7.51
N TYR A 116 10.34 8.51 8.76
CA TYR A 116 10.08 9.92 9.11
C TYR A 116 11.33 10.80 9.10
N SER A 117 12.49 10.25 8.76
CA SER A 117 13.71 11.01 8.47
C SER A 117 13.92 11.30 6.97
N MET A 118 12.98 10.87 6.12
CA MET A 118 12.96 11.27 4.70
C MET A 118 12.80 12.77 4.57
N THR A 119 13.45 13.34 3.55
CA THR A 119 13.46 14.77 3.26
C THR A 119 13.07 15.05 1.81
N ILE A 120 12.87 16.31 1.45
CA ILE A 120 12.63 16.74 0.07
C ILE A 120 13.81 16.36 -0.83
N GLU A 121 15.03 16.45 -0.32
CA GLU A 121 16.24 16.08 -1.05
C GLU A 121 16.26 14.61 -1.48
N ASP A 122 15.70 13.70 -0.68
CA ASP A 122 15.55 12.29 -1.06
C ASP A 122 14.64 12.14 -2.30
N ILE A 123 13.59 12.95 -2.38
CA ILE A 123 12.67 12.97 -3.54
C ILE A 123 13.34 13.62 -4.75
N ASP A 124 14.10 14.70 -4.55
CA ASP A 124 14.80 15.40 -5.63
C ASP A 124 15.93 14.57 -6.23
N GLN A 125 16.65 13.80 -5.43
CA GLN A 125 17.62 12.83 -5.93
C GLN A 125 16.98 11.75 -6.83
N ALA A 126 15.71 11.43 -6.59
CA ALA A 126 14.93 10.49 -7.39
C ALA A 126 14.22 11.14 -8.61
N GLU A 127 14.46 12.41 -8.93
CA GLU A 127 13.77 13.12 -10.01
C GLU A 127 13.81 12.38 -11.35
N GLY A 128 14.93 11.72 -11.66
CA GLY A 128 15.09 10.91 -12.86
C GLY A 128 14.04 9.79 -12.99
N LEU A 129 13.50 9.29 -11.87
CA LEU A 129 12.44 8.29 -11.86
C LEU A 129 11.12 8.86 -12.36
N PHE A 130 10.74 10.08 -11.97
CA PHE A 130 9.49 10.71 -12.42
C PHE A 130 9.46 10.92 -13.93
N LYS A 131 10.64 11.16 -14.55
CA LYS A 131 10.77 11.30 -16.01
C LYS A 131 10.44 10.01 -16.76
N LYS A 132 10.72 8.84 -16.20
CA LYS A 132 10.50 7.52 -16.83
C LYS A 132 9.27 6.78 -16.32
N SER A 133 8.70 7.17 -15.19
CA SER A 133 7.56 6.51 -14.59
C SER A 133 6.24 6.94 -15.24
N LYS A 134 5.41 5.95 -15.60
CA LYS A 134 4.01 6.16 -15.99
C LYS A 134 3.14 6.36 -14.74
N ILE A 135 3.45 5.62 -13.66
CA ILE A 135 2.69 5.63 -12.41
C ILE A 135 3.61 5.94 -11.23
N VAL A 136 3.11 6.75 -10.30
CA VAL A 136 3.69 6.98 -8.97
C VAL A 136 2.68 6.55 -7.92
N ILE A 137 3.11 5.74 -6.95
CA ILE A 137 2.26 5.25 -5.86
C ILE A 137 2.76 5.84 -4.54
N LEU A 138 1.83 6.30 -3.72
CA LEU A 138 2.06 6.92 -2.42
C LEU A 138 1.14 6.34 -1.34
N GLN A 139 1.56 6.45 -0.07
CA GLN A 139 0.77 6.12 1.11
C GLN A 139 1.04 7.19 2.19
N LEU A 140 0.42 7.05 3.37
CA LEU A 140 0.50 8.06 4.42
C LEU A 140 1.36 7.62 5.63
N GLU A 141 2.38 6.79 5.40
CA GLU A 141 3.34 6.34 6.44
C GLU A 141 4.70 7.06 6.39
N ILE A 142 4.80 8.15 5.65
CA ILE A 142 5.95 9.07 5.61
C ILE A 142 5.47 10.48 5.95
N PRO A 143 6.36 11.46 6.20
CA PRO A 143 5.92 12.82 6.50
C PRO A 143 4.96 13.40 5.47
N LYS A 144 3.84 13.96 5.93
CA LYS A 144 2.77 14.54 5.10
C LYS A 144 3.32 15.49 4.04
N GLN A 145 4.23 16.37 4.41
CA GLN A 145 4.82 17.36 3.49
C GLN A 145 5.54 16.71 2.31
N LEU A 146 6.12 15.51 2.51
CA LEU A 146 6.77 14.77 1.43
C LEU A 146 5.77 14.11 0.50
N VAL A 147 4.65 13.61 1.04
CA VAL A 147 3.55 13.08 0.22
C VAL A 147 3.03 14.18 -0.69
N GLU A 148 2.70 15.34 -0.13
CA GLU A 148 2.19 16.52 -0.87
C GLU A 148 3.20 17.03 -1.90
N TYR A 149 4.48 17.10 -1.53
CA TYR A 149 5.57 17.49 -2.44
C TYR A 149 5.69 16.49 -3.60
N THR A 150 5.67 15.19 -3.29
CA THR A 150 5.82 14.13 -4.30
C THR A 150 4.64 14.09 -5.27
N ILE A 151 3.40 14.31 -4.79
CA ILE A 151 2.23 14.42 -5.65
C ILE A 151 2.43 15.56 -6.68
N LYS A 152 2.78 16.76 -6.22
CA LYS A 152 3.03 17.92 -7.09
C LYS A 152 4.14 17.62 -8.10
N LYS A 153 5.27 17.09 -7.63
CA LYS A 153 6.40 16.73 -8.49
C LYS A 153 6.04 15.66 -9.53
N ALA A 154 5.31 14.63 -9.15
CA ALA A 154 4.83 13.60 -10.09
C ALA A 154 3.95 14.19 -11.19
N LYS A 155 3.10 15.15 -10.86
CA LYS A 155 2.24 15.85 -11.83
C LYS A 155 3.02 16.77 -12.76
N GLU A 156 4.08 17.41 -12.33
CA GLU A 156 5.00 18.18 -13.21
C GLU A 156 5.57 17.30 -14.34
N TYR A 157 5.79 16.02 -14.04
CA TYR A 157 6.26 15.03 -15.02
C TYR A 157 5.13 14.23 -15.69
N ASN A 158 3.87 14.62 -15.54
CA ASN A 158 2.71 13.93 -16.10
C ASN A 158 2.66 12.44 -15.73
N CYS A 159 2.98 12.09 -14.49
CA CYS A 159 2.77 10.76 -13.96
C CYS A 159 1.31 10.60 -13.53
N TYR A 160 0.79 9.38 -13.65
CA TYR A 160 -0.47 8.97 -13.03
C TYR A 160 -0.20 8.70 -11.55
N VAL A 161 -0.89 9.41 -10.67
CA VAL A 161 -0.67 9.33 -9.21
C VAL A 161 -1.74 8.46 -8.58
N ILE A 162 -1.31 7.37 -7.92
CA ILE A 162 -2.15 6.54 -7.06
C ILE A 162 -1.80 6.90 -5.61
N LEU A 163 -2.78 7.33 -4.84
CA LEU A 163 -2.67 7.51 -3.39
C LEU A 163 -3.50 6.45 -2.67
N ASN A 164 -2.83 5.52 -2.00
CA ASN A 164 -3.47 4.73 -0.96
C ASN A 164 -3.45 5.56 0.32
N ALA A 165 -4.60 6.14 0.69
CA ALA A 165 -4.69 7.12 1.77
C ALA A 165 -4.65 6.48 3.17
N ALA A 166 -3.85 5.44 3.33
CA ALA A 166 -3.67 4.65 4.55
C ALA A 166 -2.30 4.92 5.22
N PRO A 167 -2.25 5.00 6.56
CA PRO A 167 -3.37 5.12 7.49
C PRO A 167 -4.09 6.47 7.35
N ALA A 168 -5.36 6.54 7.79
CA ALA A 168 -6.17 7.76 7.73
C ALA A 168 -5.41 8.96 8.32
N ASN A 169 -5.21 9.98 7.50
CA ASN A 169 -4.52 11.21 7.88
C ASN A 169 -4.97 12.36 6.96
N GLU A 170 -4.88 13.59 7.45
CA GLU A 170 -5.19 14.78 6.68
C GLU A 170 -4.14 15.05 5.61
N ILE A 171 -4.57 15.30 4.40
CA ILE A 171 -3.78 15.82 3.27
C ILE A 171 -4.45 17.09 2.77
N ASP A 172 -3.65 18.03 2.29
CA ASP A 172 -4.14 19.24 1.64
C ASP A 172 -5.10 18.89 0.49
N VAL A 173 -6.31 19.47 0.53
CA VAL A 173 -7.38 19.17 -0.45
C VAL A 173 -6.94 19.48 -1.88
N ASP A 174 -6.15 20.53 -2.09
CA ASP A 174 -5.66 20.87 -3.43
C ASP A 174 -4.59 19.88 -3.90
N CYS A 175 -3.85 19.24 -2.99
CA CYS A 175 -2.98 18.12 -3.34
C CYS A 175 -3.79 16.86 -3.66
N LEU A 176 -4.86 16.56 -2.90
CA LEU A 176 -5.74 15.42 -3.18
C LEU A 176 -6.38 15.54 -4.56
N LYS A 177 -6.82 16.70 -4.98
CA LYS A 177 -7.37 16.95 -6.33
C LYS A 177 -6.37 16.68 -7.48
N LEU A 178 -5.08 16.60 -7.19
CA LEU A 178 -4.06 16.21 -8.17
C LEU A 178 -3.89 14.67 -8.28
N VAL A 179 -4.44 13.91 -7.34
CA VAL A 179 -4.39 12.45 -7.33
C VAL A 179 -5.29 11.89 -8.43
N ASP A 180 -4.77 11.00 -9.25
CA ASP A 180 -5.54 10.37 -10.33
C ASP A 180 -6.36 9.17 -9.84
N CYS A 181 -5.87 8.46 -8.84
CA CYS A 181 -6.59 7.35 -8.22
C CYS A 181 -6.45 7.39 -6.71
N LEU A 182 -7.56 7.59 -6.01
CA LEU A 182 -7.63 7.54 -4.55
C LEU A 182 -8.09 6.15 -4.11
N VAL A 183 -7.30 5.47 -3.29
CA VAL A 183 -7.63 4.17 -2.71
C VAL A 183 -7.79 4.33 -1.20
N VAL A 184 -8.94 3.93 -0.68
CA VAL A 184 -9.29 3.99 0.75
C VAL A 184 -9.93 2.67 1.18
N ASN A 185 -9.78 2.28 2.44
CA ASN A 185 -10.60 1.23 3.06
C ASN A 185 -11.78 1.84 3.82
N GLU A 186 -12.52 1.01 4.60
CA GLU A 186 -13.67 1.46 5.40
C GLU A 186 -13.29 2.58 6.39
N THR A 187 -12.13 2.45 7.02
CA THR A 187 -11.64 3.40 8.03
C THR A 187 -11.27 4.74 7.38
N GLU A 188 -10.50 4.70 6.31
CA GLU A 188 -10.09 5.90 5.58
C GLU A 188 -11.31 6.55 4.88
N ALA A 189 -12.19 5.73 4.29
CA ALA A 189 -13.43 6.24 3.70
C ALA A 189 -14.29 6.97 4.74
N SER A 190 -14.44 6.39 5.93
CA SER A 190 -15.17 7.03 7.03
C SER A 190 -14.52 8.34 7.46
N PHE A 191 -13.18 8.35 7.56
CA PHE A 191 -12.42 9.55 7.93
C PHE A 191 -12.64 10.70 6.94
N TYR A 192 -12.47 10.45 5.65
CA TYR A 192 -12.62 11.49 4.62
C TYR A 192 -14.08 11.86 4.37
N ALA A 193 -15.00 10.92 4.53
CA ALA A 193 -16.44 11.19 4.41
C ALA A 193 -17.02 11.90 5.65
N GLY A 194 -16.37 11.80 6.81
CA GLY A 194 -16.91 12.33 8.07
C GLY A 194 -18.17 11.60 8.56
N GLU A 195 -18.38 10.36 8.08
CA GLU A 195 -19.49 9.49 8.43
C GLU A 195 -19.08 8.02 8.31
N SER A 196 -19.77 7.11 9.00
CA SER A 196 -19.41 5.68 9.00
C SER A 196 -19.59 5.03 7.64
N VAL A 197 -18.57 4.28 7.21
CA VAL A 197 -18.58 3.44 6.01
C VAL A 197 -18.15 2.04 6.40
N SER A 198 -19.11 1.12 6.44
CA SER A 198 -18.91 -0.28 6.85
C SER A 198 -19.60 -1.30 5.96
N SER A 199 -20.37 -0.82 4.99
CA SER A 199 -21.15 -1.65 4.06
C SER A 199 -21.06 -1.12 2.63
N LEU A 200 -21.38 -1.96 1.65
CA LEU A 200 -21.47 -1.56 0.24
C LEU A 200 -22.41 -0.38 0.04
N SER A 201 -23.60 -0.41 0.66
CA SER A 201 -24.58 0.68 0.51
C SER A 201 -24.12 2.00 1.11
N GLU A 202 -23.35 1.97 2.22
CA GLU A 202 -22.76 3.18 2.81
C GLU A 202 -21.61 3.69 1.94
N ALA A 203 -20.77 2.80 1.41
CA ALA A 203 -19.69 3.16 0.51
C ALA A 203 -20.22 3.80 -0.80
N GLU A 204 -21.28 3.26 -1.39
CA GLU A 204 -21.93 3.86 -2.55
C GLU A 204 -22.43 5.27 -2.28
N LYS A 205 -23.04 5.52 -1.12
CA LYS A 205 -23.58 6.85 -0.75
C LYS A 205 -22.50 7.92 -0.64
N VAL A 206 -21.28 7.55 -0.24
CA VAL A 206 -20.18 8.50 -0.06
C VAL A 206 -19.29 8.67 -1.31
N CYS A 207 -19.55 7.91 -2.39
CA CYS A 207 -18.74 7.96 -3.61
C CYS A 207 -18.59 9.39 -4.16
N ASP A 208 -19.69 10.11 -4.37
CA ASP A 208 -19.64 11.49 -4.89
C ASP A 208 -18.88 12.44 -3.98
N LYS A 209 -19.02 12.27 -2.66
CA LYS A 209 -18.32 13.09 -1.67
C LYS A 209 -16.81 12.81 -1.68
N LEU A 210 -16.40 11.54 -1.74
CA LEU A 210 -14.99 11.17 -1.76
C LEU A 210 -14.34 11.41 -3.13
N TYR A 211 -15.10 11.35 -4.20
CA TYR A 211 -14.59 11.60 -5.55
C TYR A 211 -14.08 13.04 -5.74
N GLN A 212 -14.52 13.98 -4.88
CA GLN A 212 -14.00 15.35 -4.88
C GLN A 212 -12.51 15.45 -4.52
N TYR A 213 -11.94 14.37 -3.95
CA TYR A 213 -10.54 14.25 -3.57
C TYR A 213 -9.67 13.52 -4.60
N THR A 214 -10.20 13.24 -5.78
CA THR A 214 -9.45 12.64 -6.89
C THR A 214 -9.98 13.19 -8.21
N ASN A 215 -9.23 13.01 -9.30
CA ASN A 215 -9.66 13.54 -10.60
C ASN A 215 -10.02 12.46 -11.62
N ASN A 216 -9.85 11.15 -11.29
CA ASN A 216 -10.13 10.09 -12.26
C ASN A 216 -10.80 8.85 -11.64
N LEU A 217 -10.23 8.25 -10.58
CA LEU A 217 -10.75 7.03 -9.97
C LEU A 217 -10.80 7.14 -8.45
N LEU A 218 -11.91 6.69 -7.87
CA LEU A 218 -12.04 6.40 -6.45
C LEU A 218 -12.20 4.89 -6.29
N ILE A 219 -11.45 4.31 -5.35
CA ILE A 219 -11.57 2.91 -4.98
C ILE A 219 -11.81 2.81 -3.47
N ILE A 220 -12.87 2.12 -3.08
CA ILE A 220 -13.17 1.84 -1.67
C ILE A 220 -13.10 0.34 -1.49
N THR A 221 -12.11 -0.14 -0.73
CA THR A 221 -11.99 -1.56 -0.36
C THR A 221 -12.78 -1.84 0.91
N LEU A 222 -13.51 -2.95 0.95
CA LEU A 222 -14.49 -3.31 1.98
C LEU A 222 -14.26 -4.73 2.52
N GLY A 223 -12.99 -5.14 2.60
CA GLY A 223 -12.60 -6.46 3.10
C GLY A 223 -13.31 -7.59 2.36
N GLU A 224 -13.99 -8.48 3.08
CA GLU A 224 -14.73 -9.61 2.52
C GLU A 224 -15.92 -9.22 1.63
N LYS A 225 -16.40 -7.98 1.71
CA LYS A 225 -17.48 -7.45 0.87
C LYS A 225 -16.98 -7.01 -0.51
N GLY A 226 -15.65 -7.09 -0.77
CA GLY A 226 -15.05 -6.72 -2.04
C GLY A 226 -14.62 -5.26 -2.12
N SER A 227 -14.87 -4.61 -3.24
CA SER A 227 -14.52 -3.20 -3.43
C SER A 227 -15.50 -2.48 -4.36
N ILE A 228 -15.53 -1.17 -4.23
CA ILE A 228 -16.22 -0.26 -5.14
C ILE A 228 -15.17 0.50 -5.94
N ILE A 229 -15.40 0.60 -7.25
CA ILE A 229 -14.67 1.49 -8.15
C ILE A 229 -15.64 2.52 -8.68
N TYR A 230 -15.30 3.80 -8.58
CA TYR A 230 -16.14 4.91 -9.04
C TYR A 230 -15.32 5.88 -9.90
N ASP A 231 -15.81 6.20 -11.09
CA ASP A 231 -15.16 7.07 -12.08
C ASP A 231 -15.81 8.47 -12.19
N GLY A 232 -16.65 8.81 -11.20
CA GLY A 232 -17.43 10.05 -11.21
C GLY A 232 -18.76 9.95 -11.95
N LYS A 233 -19.09 8.79 -12.54
CA LYS A 233 -20.33 8.54 -13.26
C LYS A 233 -20.92 7.17 -12.97
N LYS A 234 -20.08 6.14 -12.94
CA LYS A 234 -20.47 4.74 -12.79
C LYS A 234 -19.84 4.14 -11.55
N THR A 235 -20.63 3.50 -10.73
CA THR A 235 -20.19 2.65 -9.64
C THR A 235 -20.10 1.21 -10.13
N ILE A 236 -18.94 0.58 -9.89
CA ILE A 236 -18.68 -0.82 -10.22
C ILE A 236 -18.38 -1.55 -8.92
N HIS A 237 -19.17 -2.54 -8.58
CA HIS A 237 -18.90 -3.42 -7.46
C HIS A 237 -18.09 -4.62 -7.93
N ILE A 238 -16.93 -4.84 -7.31
CA ILE A 238 -16.05 -5.99 -7.52
C ILE A 238 -16.18 -6.91 -6.29
N PRO A 239 -16.75 -8.10 -6.43
CA PRO A 239 -16.91 -9.01 -5.30
C PRO A 239 -15.55 -9.55 -4.83
N CYS A 240 -15.44 -9.81 -3.53
CA CYS A 240 -14.31 -10.54 -2.98
C CYS A 240 -14.37 -12.02 -3.40
N ARG A 241 -13.21 -12.65 -3.58
CA ARG A 241 -13.12 -14.10 -3.79
C ARG A 241 -13.17 -14.82 -2.44
N THR A 242 -14.00 -15.84 -2.34
CA THR A 242 -14.05 -16.70 -1.13
C THR A 242 -12.80 -17.57 -1.11
N VAL A 243 -12.00 -17.43 -0.05
CA VAL A 243 -10.76 -18.19 0.19
C VAL A 243 -10.61 -18.49 1.68
N ASP A 244 -9.78 -19.48 2.01
CA ASP A 244 -9.41 -19.74 3.40
C ASP A 244 -8.38 -18.68 3.85
N VAL A 245 -8.84 -17.76 4.67
CA VAL A 245 -8.01 -16.65 5.17
C VAL A 245 -7.07 -17.13 6.26
N VAL A 246 -5.76 -16.92 6.07
CA VAL A 246 -4.71 -17.21 7.03
C VAL A 246 -4.28 -15.93 7.74
N GLU A 247 -4.05 -14.85 6.98
CA GLU A 247 -3.63 -13.55 7.50
C GLU A 247 -4.03 -12.43 6.52
N THR A 248 -4.50 -11.30 7.02
CA THR A 248 -4.98 -10.18 6.17
C THR A 248 -3.93 -9.11 5.90
N THR A 249 -2.74 -9.21 6.51
CA THR A 249 -1.65 -8.24 6.31
C THR A 249 -1.24 -8.18 4.84
N GLY A 250 -1.13 -6.96 4.31
CA GLY A 250 -0.72 -6.74 2.92
C GLY A 250 -1.83 -6.91 1.87
N ALA A 251 -3.06 -7.26 2.25
CA ALA A 251 -4.18 -7.41 1.31
C ALA A 251 -4.46 -6.13 0.51
N GLY A 252 -4.59 -4.98 1.18
CA GLY A 252 -4.78 -3.68 0.54
C GLY A 252 -3.57 -3.23 -0.28
N ASP A 253 -2.36 -3.57 0.17
CA ASP A 253 -1.12 -3.25 -0.56
C ASP A 253 -1.01 -4.06 -1.85
N SER A 254 -1.33 -5.36 -1.79
CA SER A 254 -1.34 -6.23 -2.97
C SER A 254 -2.44 -5.84 -3.95
N TYR A 255 -3.62 -5.42 -3.45
CA TYR A 255 -4.68 -4.83 -4.27
C TYR A 255 -4.16 -3.59 -5.03
N THR A 256 -3.49 -2.66 -4.34
CA THR A 256 -2.93 -1.44 -4.93
C THR A 256 -1.84 -1.74 -5.97
N GLY A 257 -0.96 -2.72 -5.70
CA GLY A 257 0.04 -3.17 -6.66
C GLY A 257 -0.57 -3.79 -7.93
N ALA A 258 -1.63 -4.58 -7.77
CA ALA A 258 -2.37 -5.16 -8.90
C ALA A 258 -3.15 -4.11 -9.70
N LEU A 259 -3.72 -3.12 -9.01
CA LEU A 259 -4.34 -1.95 -9.64
C LEU A 259 -3.34 -1.22 -10.54
N ALA A 260 -2.13 -0.94 -10.04
CA ALA A 260 -1.06 -0.33 -10.83
C ALA A 260 -0.67 -1.18 -12.04
N TYR A 261 -0.60 -2.51 -11.89
CA TYR A 261 -0.35 -3.42 -13.01
C TYR A 261 -1.43 -3.31 -14.09
N GLY A 262 -2.70 -3.37 -13.71
CA GLY A 262 -3.81 -3.26 -14.66
C GLY A 262 -3.82 -1.90 -15.40
N LEU A 263 -3.57 -0.81 -14.70
CA LEU A 263 -3.42 0.53 -15.30
C LEU A 263 -2.22 0.63 -16.24
N MET A 264 -1.08 0.01 -15.89
CA MET A 264 0.10 -0.06 -16.78
C MET A 264 -0.18 -0.83 -18.06
N LYS A 265 -0.99 -1.89 -17.98
CA LYS A 265 -1.40 -2.71 -19.12
C LYS A 265 -2.61 -2.15 -19.87
N GLU A 266 -3.17 -1.04 -19.42
CA GLU A 266 -4.34 -0.38 -20.03
C GLU A 266 -5.55 -1.30 -20.14
N LEU A 267 -5.75 -2.16 -19.12
CA LEU A 267 -6.90 -3.07 -19.06
C LEU A 267 -8.20 -2.28 -18.83
N PRO A 268 -9.36 -2.82 -19.25
CA PRO A 268 -10.66 -2.29 -18.84
C PRO A 268 -10.78 -2.23 -17.32
N ILE A 269 -11.47 -1.22 -16.78
CA ILE A 269 -11.49 -0.93 -15.34
C ILE A 269 -12.11 -2.09 -14.54
N GLU A 270 -13.10 -2.78 -15.08
CA GLU A 270 -13.69 -3.97 -14.48
C GLU A 270 -12.64 -5.08 -14.33
N LYS A 271 -11.80 -5.27 -15.36
CA LYS A 271 -10.73 -6.27 -15.35
C LYS A 271 -9.62 -5.90 -14.37
N ILE A 272 -9.33 -4.60 -14.20
CA ILE A 272 -8.39 -4.11 -13.20
C ILE A 272 -8.90 -4.48 -11.80
N GLY A 273 -10.17 -4.21 -11.50
CA GLY A 273 -10.78 -4.55 -10.23
C GLY A 273 -10.82 -6.06 -9.96
N GLU A 274 -11.22 -6.87 -10.95
CA GLU A 274 -11.20 -8.33 -10.85
C GLU A 274 -9.80 -8.87 -10.53
N LEU A 275 -8.77 -8.39 -11.24
CA LEU A 275 -7.39 -8.76 -11.00
C LEU A 275 -6.92 -8.37 -9.60
N ALA A 276 -7.22 -7.14 -9.17
CA ALA A 276 -6.84 -6.65 -7.84
C ALA A 276 -7.51 -7.48 -6.72
N SER A 277 -8.78 -7.85 -6.90
CA SER A 277 -9.50 -8.74 -5.99
C SER A 277 -8.87 -10.14 -5.94
N ILE A 278 -8.46 -10.72 -7.08
CA ILE A 278 -7.79 -12.03 -7.13
C ILE A 278 -6.45 -11.98 -6.41
N VAL A 279 -5.62 -10.97 -6.70
CA VAL A 279 -4.28 -10.80 -6.10
C VAL A 279 -4.39 -10.65 -4.59
N SER A 280 -5.30 -9.79 -4.12
CA SER A 280 -5.56 -9.58 -2.70
C SER A 280 -6.05 -10.86 -2.01
N SER A 281 -6.99 -11.58 -2.63
CA SER A 281 -7.51 -12.85 -2.11
C SER A 281 -6.42 -13.93 -2.01
N ARG A 282 -5.49 -13.98 -2.96
CA ARG A 282 -4.35 -14.90 -2.89
C ARG A 282 -3.37 -14.52 -1.78
N THR A 283 -3.13 -13.23 -1.58
CA THR A 283 -2.25 -12.73 -0.52
C THR A 283 -2.71 -13.20 0.86
N VAL A 284 -3.99 -13.14 1.17
CA VAL A 284 -4.52 -13.51 2.49
C VAL A 284 -4.52 -15.01 2.79
N THR A 285 -4.17 -15.88 1.84
CA THR A 285 -4.10 -17.34 2.05
C THR A 285 -2.76 -17.82 2.61
N LYS A 286 -1.80 -16.92 2.83
CA LYS A 286 -0.45 -17.25 3.34
C LYS A 286 -0.07 -16.31 4.48
N ILE A 287 0.92 -16.70 5.29
CA ILE A 287 1.48 -15.85 6.34
C ILE A 287 2.47 -14.86 5.74
N GLY A 288 2.49 -13.64 6.27
CA GLY A 288 3.38 -12.56 5.87
C GLY A 288 2.81 -11.69 4.74
N ALA A 289 3.25 -10.43 4.66
CA ALA A 289 2.80 -9.52 3.61
C ALA A 289 3.52 -9.79 2.28
N GLN A 290 4.81 -9.46 2.20
CA GLN A 290 5.57 -9.51 0.95
C GLN A 290 5.77 -10.94 0.42
N ASP A 291 6.00 -11.92 1.31
CA ASP A 291 6.17 -13.32 0.93
C ASP A 291 4.86 -13.94 0.41
N ALA A 292 3.73 -13.56 1.00
CA ALA A 292 2.40 -14.03 0.65
C ALA A 292 1.90 -13.53 -0.71
N MET A 293 2.40 -12.38 -1.17
CA MET A 293 1.99 -11.75 -2.42
C MET A 293 2.27 -12.65 -3.64
N PRO A 294 1.30 -12.88 -4.54
CA PRO A 294 1.47 -13.74 -5.69
C PRO A 294 2.34 -13.11 -6.77
N THR A 295 3.05 -13.97 -7.50
CA THR A 295 3.72 -13.61 -8.75
C THR A 295 2.75 -13.67 -9.94
N LEU A 296 3.14 -13.07 -11.06
CA LEU A 296 2.36 -13.15 -12.30
C LEU A 296 2.16 -14.60 -12.76
N LEU A 297 3.15 -15.47 -12.55
CA LEU A 297 3.07 -16.90 -12.92
C LEU A 297 2.01 -17.65 -12.10
N GLU A 298 1.84 -17.30 -10.83
CA GLU A 298 0.80 -17.90 -9.97
C GLU A 298 -0.62 -17.42 -10.32
N LEU A 299 -0.73 -16.40 -11.19
CA LEU A 299 -1.98 -15.80 -11.65
C LEU A 299 -2.36 -16.20 -13.09
N ASN A 300 -1.56 -17.03 -13.78
CA ASN A 300 -1.75 -17.36 -15.21
C ASN A 300 -3.12 -17.91 -15.57
N GLU A 301 -3.87 -18.42 -14.60
CA GLU A 301 -5.27 -18.89 -14.81
C GLU A 301 -6.29 -17.74 -14.84
N TYR A 302 -5.86 -16.51 -14.52
CA TYR A 302 -6.76 -15.35 -14.29
C TYR A 302 -6.40 -14.10 -15.12
N VAL A 303 -5.25 -14.11 -15.82
CA VAL A 303 -4.72 -12.98 -16.62
C VAL A 303 -4.74 -13.27 -18.10
#